data_cad7247a6a8273330cbb110a4c404d3d
#
_entry.id   cad7247a6a8273330cbb110a4c404d3d
#
_cell.length_a   1.000
_cell.length_b   1.000
_cell.length_c   1.000
_cell.angle_alpha   90.00
_cell.angle_beta   90.00
_cell.angle_gamma   90.00
#
_symmetry.space_group_name_H-M   'P 1'
#
loop_
_entity.id
_entity.type
_entity.pdbx_description
1 polymer ?
#
loop_
_entity_poly.entity_id
_entity_poly.type
_entity_poly.pdbx_seq_one_letter_code
_entity_poly.pdbx_strand_id
1 'polypeptide(L)'
;MSRRPFIPIVTGIPLGIIAIFVVASRWIVPNATKQDIMTGVTSPGTAGHLFGTDQLGRDIGQLAIAGASSAVVGPIVIALGSMMIGILLGTFAGYMGGWLDLLLSKYADLLLALPTTLVALVVTGLVDGGYWVTVLVLIMLFSPTDIRMVRGSVIAQTGRPYIESAKVLGLGRIRIMFRHILPNVLPVAFSTMLLNVAFALVSMSALSFLGLGVGPGVPDWGRQLSDSRDLLDRNWGSLVLPALLIIITAAAINLLGDWLQERFEERSVQR
;
A
#
# COMPACT_ATOMS: atom_id res chain seq x y z
N MET A 1 26.56 12.01 9.62
CA MET A 1 25.44 12.42 8.78
C MET A 1 24.26 12.80 9.68
N SER A 2 23.60 13.91 9.39
CA SER A 2 22.61 14.58 10.24
C SER A 2 21.45 13.65 10.57
N ARG A 3 21.28 13.31 11.84
CA ARG A 3 20.03 12.69 12.35
C ARG A 3 18.89 13.64 11.98
N ARG A 4 18.02 13.25 11.09
CA ARG A 4 16.80 13.99 10.78
C ARG A 4 15.68 13.53 11.75
N PRO A 5 15.68 13.99 13.01
CA PRO A 5 14.67 13.58 14.01
C PRO A 5 13.27 14.10 13.64
N PHE A 6 13.21 15.00 12.67
CA PHE A 6 11.97 15.65 12.23
C PHE A 6 11.07 14.75 11.39
N ILE A 7 11.64 13.79 10.63
CA ILE A 7 10.86 12.93 9.71
C ILE A 7 9.75 12.16 10.45
N PRO A 8 10.03 11.43 11.56
CA PRO A 8 8.98 10.66 12.23
C PRO A 8 7.88 11.54 12.85
N ILE A 9 8.17 12.81 13.16
CA ILE A 9 7.15 13.75 13.67
C ILE A 9 6.27 14.24 12.52
N VAL A 10 6.89 14.69 11.42
CA VAL A 10 6.17 15.20 10.25
C VAL A 10 5.31 14.14 9.59
N THR A 11 5.76 12.89 9.57
CA THR A 11 5.00 11.76 9.00
C THR A 11 4.03 11.15 9.99
N GLY A 12 4.37 11.13 11.28
CA GLY A 12 3.57 10.50 12.33
C GLY A 12 2.25 11.22 12.60
N ILE A 13 2.23 12.57 12.50
CA ILE A 13 0.99 13.34 12.72
C ILE A 13 -0.07 13.02 11.66
N PRO A 14 0.17 13.18 10.34
CA PRO A 14 -0.83 12.86 9.34
C PRO A 14 -1.22 11.37 9.34
N LEU A 15 -0.27 10.45 9.52
CA LEU A 15 -0.58 9.02 9.61
C LEU A 15 -1.42 8.68 10.85
N GLY A 16 -1.17 9.34 11.98
CA GLY A 16 -1.97 9.20 13.19
C GLY A 16 -3.41 9.67 12.99
N ILE A 17 -3.61 10.81 12.33
CA ILE A 17 -4.94 11.33 12.00
C ILE A 17 -5.67 10.35 11.06
N ILE A 18 -4.98 9.86 10.03
CA ILE A 18 -5.57 8.89 9.09
C ILE A 18 -5.90 7.56 9.78
N ALA A 19 -5.05 7.08 10.69
CA ALA A 19 -5.34 5.89 11.48
C ALA A 19 -6.60 6.08 12.36
N ILE A 20 -6.79 7.28 12.95
CA ILE A 20 -8.02 7.61 13.67
C ILE A 20 -9.23 7.57 12.71
N PHE A 21 -9.11 8.13 11.51
CA PHE A 21 -10.21 8.07 10.52
C PHE A 21 -10.52 6.63 10.11
N VAL A 22 -9.51 5.79 9.88
CA VAL A 22 -9.70 4.36 9.53
C VAL A 22 -10.47 3.62 10.61
N VAL A 23 -10.13 3.82 11.88
CA VAL A 23 -10.70 3.07 13.02
C VAL A 23 -12.02 3.68 13.48
N ALA A 24 -12.07 5.00 13.58
CA ALA A 24 -13.14 5.72 14.27
C ALA A 24 -14.18 6.38 13.33
N SER A 25 -14.05 6.25 12.01
CA SER A 25 -14.95 6.91 11.04
C SER A 25 -16.44 6.60 11.32
N ARG A 26 -16.77 5.36 11.70
CA ARG A 26 -18.16 4.97 12.02
C ARG A 26 -18.75 5.76 13.19
N TRP A 27 -17.93 6.18 14.14
CA TRP A 27 -18.37 6.97 15.31
C TRP A 27 -18.28 8.46 15.07
N ILE A 28 -17.28 8.92 14.29
CA ILE A 28 -17.05 10.35 13.99
C ILE A 28 -18.08 10.84 12.97
N VAL A 29 -18.35 10.06 11.93
CA VAL A 29 -19.24 10.46 10.82
C VAL A 29 -20.26 9.35 10.50
N PRO A 30 -21.17 9.00 11.45
CA PRO A 30 -22.13 7.90 11.26
C PRO A 30 -23.11 8.13 10.10
N ASN A 31 -23.31 9.38 9.70
CA ASN A 31 -24.22 9.79 8.65
C ASN A 31 -23.53 10.17 7.33
N ALA A 32 -22.23 9.83 7.15
CA ALA A 32 -21.46 10.23 5.97
C ALA A 32 -22.12 9.88 4.62
N THR A 33 -22.85 8.76 4.57
CA THR A 33 -23.55 8.28 3.36
C THR A 33 -25.01 8.74 3.26
N LYS A 34 -25.52 9.49 4.27
CA LYS A 34 -26.87 10.00 4.25
C LYS A 34 -27.05 11.02 3.12
N GLN A 35 -28.02 10.78 2.28
CA GLN A 35 -28.33 11.66 1.12
C GLN A 35 -29.31 12.76 1.54
N ASP A 36 -29.07 13.96 1.05
CA ASP A 36 -29.98 15.08 1.13
C ASP A 36 -30.12 15.72 -0.28
N ILE A 37 -30.99 15.12 -1.08
CA ILE A 37 -31.21 15.52 -2.47
C ILE A 37 -31.72 16.97 -2.57
N MET A 38 -32.40 17.47 -1.53
CA MET A 38 -32.92 18.84 -1.52
C MET A 38 -31.79 19.87 -1.39
N THR A 39 -30.73 19.56 -0.68
CA THR A 39 -29.54 20.41 -0.58
C THR A 39 -28.74 20.41 -1.89
N GLY A 40 -28.69 19.27 -2.61
CA GLY A 40 -27.96 19.13 -3.86
C GLY A 40 -26.48 19.49 -3.73
N VAL A 41 -25.85 20.00 -4.82
CA VAL A 41 -24.44 20.41 -4.83
C VAL A 41 -24.28 21.80 -4.23
N THR A 42 -23.47 21.91 -3.17
CA THR A 42 -23.10 23.19 -2.56
C THR A 42 -21.60 23.43 -2.68
N SER A 43 -21.21 24.71 -2.78
CA SER A 43 -19.80 25.13 -2.81
C SER A 43 -19.14 24.97 -1.44
N PRO A 44 -17.79 24.83 -1.38
CA PRO A 44 -17.05 24.86 -0.14
C PRO A 44 -17.34 26.12 0.67
N GLY A 45 -17.47 25.97 2.01
CA GLY A 45 -17.76 27.08 2.91
C GLY A 45 -19.24 27.43 3.04
N THR A 46 -20.13 26.72 2.37
CA THR A 46 -21.58 26.87 2.58
C THR A 46 -21.96 26.40 3.99
N ALA A 47 -22.93 27.07 4.61
CA ALA A 47 -23.34 26.83 5.99
C ALA A 47 -23.53 25.34 6.31
N GLY A 48 -22.74 24.81 7.25
CA GLY A 48 -22.74 23.42 7.68
C GLY A 48 -21.84 22.47 6.86
N HIS A 49 -21.28 22.90 5.71
CA HIS A 49 -20.47 22.05 4.82
C HIS A 49 -19.14 22.71 4.44
N LEU A 50 -18.07 22.41 5.21
CA LEU A 50 -16.75 23.02 5.03
C LEU A 50 -16.18 22.80 3.61
N PHE A 51 -16.34 21.60 3.06
CA PHE A 51 -15.90 21.22 1.70
C PHE A 51 -17.05 21.12 0.70
N GLY A 52 -18.27 21.58 1.09
CA GLY A 52 -19.48 21.48 0.28
C GLY A 52 -20.06 20.07 0.24
N THR A 53 -21.00 19.86 -0.68
CA THR A 53 -21.73 18.60 -0.87
C THR A 53 -21.56 18.04 -2.28
N ASP A 54 -21.82 16.75 -2.45
CA ASP A 54 -21.85 16.08 -3.75
C ASP A 54 -23.24 16.17 -4.44
N GLN A 55 -23.41 15.44 -5.56
CA GLN A 55 -24.66 15.41 -6.33
C GLN A 55 -25.86 14.88 -5.54
N LEU A 56 -25.62 14.07 -4.51
CA LEU A 56 -26.64 13.48 -3.64
C LEU A 56 -26.84 14.27 -2.34
N GLY A 57 -26.21 15.47 -2.23
CA GLY A 57 -26.25 16.30 -1.03
C GLY A 57 -25.47 15.73 0.16
N ARG A 58 -24.53 14.77 -0.08
CA ARG A 58 -23.69 14.21 0.97
C ARG A 58 -22.51 15.13 1.25
N ASP A 59 -22.13 15.30 2.50
CA ASP A 59 -20.99 16.13 2.90
C ASP A 59 -19.65 15.51 2.46
N ILE A 60 -18.86 16.27 1.68
CA ILE A 60 -17.57 15.81 1.13
C ILE A 60 -16.56 15.51 2.23
N GLY A 61 -16.51 16.31 3.30
CA GLY A 61 -15.60 16.07 4.42
C GLY A 61 -15.93 14.78 5.16
N GLN A 62 -17.22 14.53 5.43
CA GLN A 62 -17.65 13.30 6.07
C GLN A 62 -17.39 12.06 5.19
N LEU A 63 -17.63 12.17 3.88
CA LEU A 63 -17.32 11.11 2.92
C LEU A 63 -15.82 10.82 2.87
N ALA A 64 -14.96 11.85 2.93
CA ALA A 64 -13.52 11.70 2.93
C ALA A 64 -13.00 10.98 4.20
N ILE A 65 -13.56 11.31 5.37
CA ILE A 65 -13.27 10.61 6.64
C ILE A 65 -13.76 9.16 6.57
N ALA A 66 -14.99 8.93 6.12
CA ALA A 66 -15.54 7.58 5.99
C ALA A 66 -14.79 6.72 4.97
N GLY A 67 -14.30 7.34 3.88
CA GLY A 67 -13.53 6.70 2.82
C GLY A 67 -12.12 6.27 3.22
N ALA A 68 -11.59 6.75 4.36
CA ALA A 68 -10.25 6.41 4.80
C ALA A 68 -10.05 4.90 5.01
N SER A 69 -11.07 4.19 5.50
CA SER A 69 -10.97 2.75 5.77
C SER A 69 -10.80 1.94 4.47
N SER A 70 -11.60 2.18 3.44
CA SER A 70 -11.49 1.50 2.14
C SER A 70 -10.22 1.89 1.40
N ALA A 71 -9.85 3.18 1.45
CA ALA A 71 -8.66 3.68 0.78
C ALA A 71 -7.34 3.15 1.38
N VAL A 72 -7.28 2.86 2.69
CA VAL A 72 -6.02 2.50 3.38
C VAL A 72 -5.92 1.00 3.69
N VAL A 73 -7.02 0.33 4.05
CA VAL A 73 -6.97 -1.10 4.45
C VAL A 73 -6.54 -1.99 3.29
N GLY A 74 -7.07 -1.80 2.08
CA GLY A 74 -6.68 -2.56 0.90
C GLY A 74 -5.19 -2.49 0.59
N PRO A 75 -4.60 -1.30 0.47
CA PRO A 75 -3.17 -1.12 0.28
C PRO A 75 -2.30 -1.80 1.35
N ILE A 76 -2.68 -1.75 2.62
CA ILE A 76 -1.98 -2.47 3.69
C ILE A 76 -2.05 -3.98 3.46
N VAL A 77 -3.22 -4.52 3.13
CA VAL A 77 -3.40 -5.96 2.84
C VAL A 77 -2.60 -6.37 1.60
N ILE A 78 -2.56 -5.53 0.57
CA ILE A 78 -1.76 -5.77 -0.64
C ILE A 78 -0.28 -5.87 -0.29
N ALA A 79 0.27 -4.90 0.42
CA ALA A 79 1.69 -4.87 0.77
C ALA A 79 2.08 -6.02 1.72
N LEU A 80 1.23 -6.34 2.70
CA LEU A 80 1.45 -7.50 3.58
C LEU A 80 1.39 -8.82 2.81
N GLY A 81 0.38 -9.01 1.97
CA GLY A 81 0.18 -10.23 1.20
C GLY A 81 1.31 -10.47 0.19
N SER A 82 1.68 -9.45 -0.58
CA SER A 82 2.79 -9.54 -1.55
C SER A 82 4.12 -9.79 -0.87
N MET A 83 4.39 -9.12 0.26
CA MET A 83 5.62 -9.33 1.04
C MET A 83 5.68 -10.72 1.68
N MET A 84 4.56 -11.26 2.18
CA MET A 84 4.52 -12.65 2.67
C MET A 84 4.89 -13.66 1.57
N ILE A 85 4.35 -13.48 0.36
CA ILE A 85 4.72 -14.29 -0.81
C ILE A 85 6.22 -14.08 -1.12
N GLY A 86 6.69 -12.83 -1.12
CA GLY A 86 8.08 -12.46 -1.33
C GLY A 86 9.03 -13.12 -0.35
N ILE A 87 8.72 -13.07 0.95
CA ILE A 87 9.52 -13.69 2.01
C ILE A 87 9.59 -15.21 1.82
N LEU A 88 8.45 -15.85 1.60
CA LEU A 88 8.41 -17.30 1.44
C LEU A 88 9.17 -17.71 0.18
N LEU A 89 8.70 -17.31 -0.99
CA LEU A 89 9.24 -17.76 -2.27
C LEU A 89 10.65 -17.22 -2.53
N GLY A 90 10.91 -15.95 -2.18
CA GLY A 90 12.23 -15.35 -2.34
C GLY A 90 13.30 -15.98 -1.45
N THR A 91 12.95 -16.38 -0.21
CA THR A 91 13.89 -17.08 0.69
C THR A 91 14.21 -18.46 0.14
N PHE A 92 13.22 -19.22 -0.32
CA PHE A 92 13.46 -20.53 -0.94
C PHE A 92 14.30 -20.42 -2.22
N ALA A 93 13.95 -19.51 -3.13
CA ALA A 93 14.68 -19.28 -4.36
C ALA A 93 16.12 -18.84 -4.11
N GLY A 94 16.34 -17.88 -3.21
CA GLY A 94 17.66 -17.33 -2.92
C GLY A 94 18.61 -18.29 -2.20
N TYR A 95 18.07 -19.20 -1.38
CA TYR A 95 18.90 -20.17 -0.64
C TYR A 95 19.09 -21.50 -1.37
N MET A 96 18.03 -22.06 -1.96
CA MET A 96 18.11 -23.37 -2.63
C MET A 96 18.64 -23.27 -4.05
N GLY A 97 18.37 -22.16 -4.76
CA GLY A 97 18.76 -22.01 -6.14
C GLY A 97 18.10 -23.02 -7.09
N GLY A 98 18.79 -23.36 -8.18
CA GLY A 98 18.38 -24.41 -9.10
C GLY A 98 17.11 -24.08 -9.91
N TRP A 99 16.30 -25.12 -10.21
CA TRP A 99 15.11 -24.97 -11.07
C TRP A 99 14.02 -24.09 -10.45
N LEU A 100 13.86 -24.12 -9.11
CA LEU A 100 12.89 -23.30 -8.40
C LEU A 100 13.23 -21.81 -8.56
N ASP A 101 14.50 -21.47 -8.41
CA ASP A 101 14.98 -20.11 -8.63
C ASP A 101 14.79 -19.66 -10.08
N LEU A 102 15.09 -20.54 -11.05
CA LEU A 102 14.85 -20.25 -12.47
C LEU A 102 13.37 -20.00 -12.75
N LEU A 103 12.46 -20.83 -12.23
CA LEU A 103 11.03 -20.70 -12.45
C LEU A 103 10.49 -19.39 -11.86
N LEU A 104 10.83 -19.08 -10.59
CA LEU A 104 10.38 -17.87 -9.93
C LEU A 104 10.97 -16.60 -10.56
N SER A 105 12.23 -16.66 -11.02
CA SER A 105 12.82 -15.56 -11.78
C SER A 105 12.11 -15.32 -13.09
N LYS A 106 11.77 -16.38 -13.86
CA LYS A 106 11.02 -16.25 -15.11
C LYS A 106 9.59 -15.76 -14.89
N TYR A 107 8.92 -16.22 -13.83
CA TYR A 107 7.63 -15.67 -13.41
C TYR A 107 7.71 -14.18 -13.14
N ALA A 108 8.72 -13.75 -12.37
CA ALA A 108 8.93 -12.35 -12.07
C ALA A 108 9.27 -11.53 -13.34
N ASP A 109 10.12 -12.06 -14.24
CA ASP A 109 10.45 -11.42 -15.51
C ASP A 109 9.22 -11.18 -16.37
N LEU A 110 8.34 -12.19 -16.48
CA LEU A 110 7.12 -12.12 -17.26
C LEU A 110 6.16 -11.03 -16.76
N LEU A 111 5.90 -11.00 -15.45
CA LEU A 111 4.97 -10.03 -14.88
C LEU A 111 5.53 -8.62 -14.86
N LEU A 112 6.82 -8.46 -14.60
CA LEU A 112 7.47 -7.14 -14.59
C LEU A 112 7.73 -6.57 -16.00
N ALA A 113 7.64 -7.38 -17.05
CA ALA A 113 7.70 -6.91 -18.44
C ALA A 113 6.42 -6.14 -18.85
N LEU A 114 5.33 -6.32 -18.12
CA LEU A 114 4.05 -5.68 -18.40
C LEU A 114 3.81 -4.51 -17.43
N PRO A 115 3.19 -3.40 -17.89
CA PRO A 115 2.78 -2.33 -16.98
C PRO A 115 1.76 -2.85 -15.97
N THR A 116 2.13 -2.91 -14.69
CA THR A 116 1.33 -3.48 -13.60
C THR A 116 -0.10 -2.93 -13.57
N THR A 117 -0.24 -1.61 -13.74
CA THR A 117 -1.55 -0.94 -13.71
C THR A 117 -2.45 -1.35 -14.87
N LEU A 118 -1.88 -1.57 -16.07
CA LEU A 118 -2.65 -2.06 -17.22
C LEU A 118 -3.12 -3.50 -17.02
N VAL A 119 -2.24 -4.38 -16.51
CA VAL A 119 -2.61 -5.76 -16.19
C VAL A 119 -3.70 -5.78 -15.12
N ALA A 120 -3.54 -4.99 -14.05
CA ALA A 120 -4.55 -4.87 -13.01
C ALA A 120 -5.90 -4.44 -13.57
N LEU A 121 -5.92 -3.40 -14.42
CA LEU A 121 -7.14 -2.87 -15.04
C LEU A 121 -7.85 -3.94 -15.88
N VAL A 122 -7.11 -4.65 -16.73
CA VAL A 122 -7.69 -5.70 -17.59
C VAL A 122 -8.22 -6.86 -16.76
N VAL A 123 -7.42 -7.36 -15.81
CA VAL A 123 -7.82 -8.54 -15.02
C VAL A 123 -9.01 -8.21 -14.10
N THR A 124 -8.98 -7.05 -13.41
CA THR A 124 -10.10 -6.67 -12.53
C THR A 124 -11.37 -6.33 -13.31
N GLY A 125 -11.24 -5.78 -14.51
CA GLY A 125 -12.37 -5.51 -15.40
C GLY A 125 -13.02 -6.78 -15.98
N LEU A 126 -12.24 -7.86 -16.19
CA LEU A 126 -12.76 -9.13 -16.68
C LEU A 126 -13.41 -10.00 -15.59
N VAL A 127 -12.88 -9.94 -14.35
CA VAL A 127 -13.31 -10.84 -13.27
C VAL A 127 -14.55 -10.30 -12.53
N ASP A 128 -14.86 -9.00 -12.64
CA ASP A 128 -16.01 -8.34 -11.99
C ASP A 128 -16.21 -8.76 -10.52
N GLY A 129 -15.12 -8.75 -9.75
CA GLY A 129 -15.09 -9.28 -8.38
C GLY A 129 -15.07 -8.21 -7.28
N GLY A 130 -15.14 -6.93 -7.62
CA GLY A 130 -15.13 -5.82 -6.69
C GLY A 130 -13.82 -5.67 -5.91
N TYR A 131 -13.91 -4.97 -4.77
CA TYR A 131 -12.77 -4.52 -3.96
C TYR A 131 -11.76 -5.61 -3.61
N TRP A 132 -12.21 -6.74 -3.05
CA TRP A 132 -11.31 -7.79 -2.58
C TRP A 132 -10.65 -8.59 -3.70
N VAL A 133 -11.30 -8.71 -4.85
CA VAL A 133 -10.68 -9.31 -6.04
C VAL A 133 -9.59 -8.39 -6.57
N THR A 134 -9.83 -7.07 -6.60
CA THR A 134 -8.81 -6.08 -6.95
C THR A 134 -7.61 -6.16 -5.99
N VAL A 135 -7.84 -6.30 -4.68
CA VAL A 135 -6.79 -6.51 -3.69
C VAL A 135 -5.98 -7.78 -4.00
N LEU A 136 -6.64 -8.91 -4.28
CA LEU A 136 -5.96 -10.17 -4.61
C LEU A 136 -5.13 -10.07 -5.89
N VAL A 137 -5.66 -9.45 -6.93
CA VAL A 137 -4.94 -9.20 -8.20
C VAL A 137 -3.69 -8.37 -7.94
N LEU A 138 -3.80 -7.28 -7.16
CA LEU A 138 -2.65 -6.44 -6.83
C LEU A 138 -1.62 -7.17 -5.96
N ILE A 139 -2.02 -8.05 -5.03
CA ILE A 139 -1.08 -8.91 -4.28
C ILE A 139 -0.24 -9.74 -5.25
N MET A 140 -0.86 -10.38 -6.24
CA MET A 140 -0.15 -11.19 -7.23
C MET A 140 0.78 -10.37 -8.10
N LEU A 141 0.37 -9.15 -8.48
CA LEU A 141 1.16 -8.27 -9.35
C LEU A 141 2.32 -7.56 -8.61
N PHE A 142 2.24 -7.37 -7.30
CA PHE A 142 3.32 -6.80 -6.48
C PHE A 142 4.31 -7.88 -6.02
N SER A 143 3.87 -9.12 -5.86
CA SER A 143 4.70 -10.22 -5.36
C SER A 143 6.00 -10.46 -6.14
N PRO A 144 6.10 -10.29 -7.49
CA PRO A 144 7.35 -10.49 -8.23
C PRO A 144 8.48 -9.57 -7.78
N THR A 145 8.16 -8.31 -7.50
CA THR A 145 9.13 -7.33 -7.00
C THR A 145 9.66 -7.75 -5.62
N ASP A 146 8.74 -8.17 -4.73
CA ASP A 146 9.09 -8.61 -3.38
C ASP A 146 9.91 -9.91 -3.40
N ILE A 147 9.54 -10.88 -4.27
CA ILE A 147 10.31 -12.12 -4.48
C ILE A 147 11.75 -11.79 -4.89
N ARG A 148 11.95 -10.89 -5.86
CA ARG A 148 13.29 -10.49 -6.32
C ARG A 148 14.09 -9.82 -5.23
N MET A 149 13.48 -8.90 -4.51
CA MET A 149 14.16 -8.16 -3.44
C MET A 149 14.60 -9.10 -2.31
N VAL A 150 13.69 -9.94 -1.82
CA VAL A 150 14.02 -10.92 -0.76
C VAL A 150 15.05 -11.94 -1.25
N ARG A 151 14.89 -12.48 -2.47
CA ARG A 151 15.87 -13.38 -3.09
C ARG A 151 17.27 -12.77 -3.14
N GLY A 152 17.40 -11.53 -3.63
CA GLY A 152 18.69 -10.83 -3.68
C GLY A 152 19.32 -10.65 -2.29
N SER A 153 18.50 -10.26 -1.31
CA SER A 153 18.92 -10.12 0.08
C SER A 153 19.38 -11.45 0.70
N VAL A 154 18.68 -12.54 0.40
CA VAL A 154 19.04 -13.89 0.87
C VAL A 154 20.37 -14.34 0.25
N ILE A 155 20.56 -14.17 -1.07
CA ILE A 155 21.81 -14.51 -1.76
C ILE A 155 22.99 -13.75 -1.11
N ALA A 156 22.83 -12.46 -0.82
CA ALA A 156 23.85 -11.67 -0.16
C ALA A 156 24.22 -12.17 1.24
N GLN A 157 23.29 -12.85 1.93
CA GLN A 157 23.56 -13.45 3.25
C GLN A 157 24.20 -14.84 3.16
N THR A 158 23.95 -15.60 2.10
CA THR A 158 24.40 -17.01 2.00
C THR A 158 25.91 -17.18 1.98
N GLY A 159 26.66 -16.18 1.52
CA GLY A 159 28.15 -16.15 1.50
C GLY A 159 28.79 -15.57 2.76
N ARG A 160 28.01 -15.26 3.81
CA ARG A 160 28.56 -14.71 5.05
C ARG A 160 29.22 -15.80 5.92
N PRO A 161 30.34 -15.50 6.62
CA PRO A 161 31.10 -16.49 7.43
C PRO A 161 30.25 -17.22 8.48
N TYR A 162 29.27 -16.54 9.08
CA TYR A 162 28.40 -17.17 10.08
C TYR A 162 27.47 -18.24 9.47
N ILE A 163 27.13 -18.14 8.19
CA ILE A 163 26.35 -19.16 7.49
C ILE A 163 27.24 -20.35 7.13
N GLU A 164 28.48 -20.11 6.74
CA GLU A 164 29.46 -21.20 6.51
C GLU A 164 29.71 -21.97 7.79
N SER A 165 29.92 -21.28 8.90
CA SER A 165 30.04 -21.90 10.21
C SER A 165 28.82 -22.76 10.57
N ALA A 166 27.61 -22.26 10.31
CA ALA A 166 26.40 -23.03 10.56
C ALA A 166 26.28 -24.29 9.69
N LYS A 167 26.76 -24.23 8.43
CA LYS A 167 26.84 -25.43 7.56
C LYS A 167 27.85 -26.45 8.06
N VAL A 168 29.04 -26.02 8.51
CA VAL A 168 30.08 -26.88 9.08
C VAL A 168 29.59 -27.59 10.35
N LEU A 169 28.79 -26.89 11.16
CA LEU A 169 28.15 -27.48 12.38
C LEU A 169 26.99 -28.44 12.03
N GLY A 170 26.71 -28.71 10.75
CA GLY A 170 25.69 -29.67 10.32
C GLY A 170 24.25 -29.19 10.49
N LEU A 171 23.99 -27.86 10.61
CA LEU A 171 22.65 -27.38 10.76
C LEU A 171 21.86 -27.62 9.47
N GLY A 172 20.60 -28.07 9.61
CA GLY A 172 19.71 -28.33 8.49
C GLY A 172 19.35 -27.05 7.69
N ARG A 173 19.18 -27.18 6.38
CA ARG A 173 18.90 -26.07 5.45
C ARG A 173 17.77 -25.17 5.89
N ILE A 174 16.63 -25.74 6.31
CA ILE A 174 15.45 -24.99 6.77
C ILE A 174 15.78 -24.16 8.02
N ARG A 175 16.56 -24.74 8.97
CA ARG A 175 17.00 -24.01 10.16
C ARG A 175 17.89 -22.83 9.80
N ILE A 176 18.83 -23.01 8.86
CA ILE A 176 19.69 -21.93 8.37
C ILE A 176 18.84 -20.81 7.73
N MET A 177 17.92 -21.16 6.85
CA MET A 177 17.04 -20.20 6.17
C MET A 177 16.24 -19.35 7.14
N PHE A 178 15.44 -19.99 8.00
CA PHE A 178 14.47 -19.27 8.82
C PHE A 178 15.04 -18.72 10.14
N ARG A 179 16.11 -19.29 10.68
CA ARG A 179 16.69 -18.87 11.96
C ARG A 179 17.96 -18.03 11.83
N HIS A 180 18.68 -18.14 10.73
CA HIS A 180 19.96 -17.43 10.55
C HIS A 180 19.91 -16.38 9.41
N ILE A 181 19.24 -16.67 8.29
CA ILE A 181 19.19 -15.74 7.14
C ILE A 181 18.00 -14.80 7.27
N LEU A 182 16.80 -15.34 7.41
CA LEU A 182 15.56 -14.56 7.39
C LEU A 182 15.53 -13.39 8.41
N PRO A 183 15.96 -13.55 9.67
CA PRO A 183 15.98 -12.43 10.62
C PRO A 183 16.86 -11.25 10.19
N ASN A 184 17.89 -11.50 9.37
CA ASN A 184 18.74 -10.44 8.82
C ASN A 184 18.17 -9.81 7.54
N VAL A 185 17.24 -10.47 6.87
CA VAL A 185 16.53 -9.95 5.68
C VAL A 185 15.27 -9.18 6.06
N LEU A 186 14.58 -9.56 7.16
CA LEU A 186 13.33 -8.97 7.61
C LEU A 186 13.36 -7.43 7.74
N PRO A 187 14.42 -6.78 8.28
CA PRO A 187 14.45 -5.33 8.38
C PRO A 187 14.32 -4.62 7.03
N VAL A 188 15.02 -5.12 6.00
CA VAL A 188 14.95 -4.59 4.63
C VAL A 188 13.59 -4.89 4.02
N ALA A 189 13.08 -6.11 4.19
CA ALA A 189 11.75 -6.51 3.72
C ALA A 189 10.64 -5.62 4.32
N PHE A 190 10.74 -5.30 5.61
CA PHE A 190 9.77 -4.42 6.27
C PHE A 190 9.79 -3.00 5.73
N SER A 191 10.97 -2.43 5.47
CA SER A 191 11.07 -1.09 4.85
C SER A 191 10.47 -1.08 3.44
N THR A 192 10.77 -2.09 2.63
CA THR A 192 10.20 -2.23 1.28
C THR A 192 8.67 -2.41 1.33
N MET A 193 8.16 -3.17 2.30
CA MET A 193 6.73 -3.34 2.51
C MET A 193 6.02 -1.99 2.76
N LEU A 194 6.62 -1.10 3.55
CA LEU A 194 6.05 0.24 3.77
C LEU A 194 5.99 1.06 2.48
N LEU A 195 7.05 1.03 1.67
CA LEU A 195 7.03 1.67 0.34
C LEU A 195 5.94 1.07 -0.55
N ASN A 196 5.76 -0.24 -0.51
CA ASN A 196 4.70 -0.91 -1.25
C ASN A 196 3.29 -0.50 -0.80
N VAL A 197 3.07 -0.15 0.48
CA VAL A 197 1.78 0.41 0.94
C VAL A 197 1.46 1.70 0.18
N ALA A 198 2.42 2.60 0.02
CA ALA A 198 2.21 3.85 -0.70
C ALA A 198 1.93 3.62 -2.19
N PHE A 199 2.67 2.73 -2.86
CA PHE A 199 2.41 2.35 -4.24
C PHE A 199 1.05 1.67 -4.42
N ALA A 200 0.67 0.79 -3.50
CA ALA A 200 -0.61 0.10 -3.51
C ALA A 200 -1.77 1.08 -3.28
N LEU A 201 -1.60 2.10 -2.41
CA LEU A 201 -2.58 3.17 -2.20
C LEU A 201 -2.88 3.92 -3.51
N VAL A 202 -1.85 4.33 -4.22
CA VAL A 202 -2.01 5.04 -5.50
C VAL A 202 -2.65 4.13 -6.55
N SER A 203 -2.19 2.87 -6.66
CA SER A 203 -2.73 1.89 -7.62
C SER A 203 -4.19 1.55 -7.34
N MET A 204 -4.54 1.31 -6.08
CA MET A 204 -5.92 1.02 -5.68
C MET A 204 -6.84 2.22 -5.89
N SER A 205 -6.36 3.44 -5.56
CA SER A 205 -7.11 4.67 -5.82
C SER A 205 -7.35 4.90 -7.31
N ALA A 206 -6.36 4.61 -8.17
CA ALA A 206 -6.51 4.70 -9.62
C ALA A 206 -7.55 3.68 -10.16
N LEU A 207 -7.54 2.45 -9.66
CA LEU A 207 -8.55 1.45 -10.04
C LEU A 207 -9.95 1.80 -9.51
N SER A 208 -10.05 2.32 -8.28
CA SER A 208 -11.32 2.83 -7.72
C SER A 208 -11.85 4.02 -8.53
N PHE A 209 -10.97 4.93 -8.99
CA PHE A 209 -11.31 6.04 -9.88
C PHE A 209 -11.89 5.56 -11.21
N LEU A 210 -11.42 4.43 -11.73
CA LEU A 210 -11.94 3.79 -12.95
C LEU A 210 -13.15 2.89 -12.69
N GLY A 211 -13.63 2.80 -11.44
CA GLY A 211 -14.80 2.01 -11.06
C GLY A 211 -14.54 0.53 -10.78
N LEU A 212 -13.26 0.12 -10.73
CA LEU A 212 -12.85 -1.29 -10.52
C LEU A 212 -12.45 -1.63 -9.07
N GLY A 213 -12.58 -0.66 -8.15
CA GLY A 213 -12.31 -0.84 -6.73
C GLY A 213 -13.57 -1.10 -5.93
N VAL A 214 -13.99 -0.10 -5.14
CA VAL A 214 -15.23 -0.17 -4.35
C VAL A 214 -16.46 -0.01 -5.22
N GLY A 215 -17.56 -0.64 -4.79
CA GLY A 215 -18.86 -0.50 -5.44
C GLY A 215 -19.46 0.90 -5.29
N PRO A 216 -20.51 1.21 -6.09
CA PRO A 216 -21.22 2.48 -6.01
C PRO A 216 -21.75 2.75 -4.59
N GLY A 217 -21.62 3.99 -4.13
CA GLY A 217 -22.13 4.44 -2.83
C GLY A 217 -21.23 4.11 -1.64
N VAL A 218 -20.18 3.29 -1.81
CA VAL A 218 -19.18 3.04 -0.75
C VAL A 218 -18.17 4.18 -0.72
N PRO A 219 -17.95 4.86 0.42
CA PRO A 219 -16.96 5.92 0.52
C PRO A 219 -15.55 5.38 0.27
N ASP A 220 -14.81 6.03 -0.62
CA ASP A 220 -13.42 5.72 -0.98
C ASP A 220 -12.80 6.92 -1.68
N TRP A 221 -11.54 7.25 -1.41
CA TRP A 221 -10.91 8.46 -1.95
C TRP A 221 -10.77 8.43 -3.48
N GLY A 222 -10.41 7.28 -4.06
CA GLY A 222 -10.31 7.10 -5.51
C GLY A 222 -11.68 7.22 -6.18
N ARG A 223 -12.71 6.64 -5.58
CA ARG A 223 -14.09 6.76 -6.06
C ARG A 223 -14.62 8.19 -5.98
N GLN A 224 -14.34 8.89 -4.88
CA GLN A 224 -14.70 10.31 -4.73
C GLN A 224 -14.08 11.18 -5.83
N LEU A 225 -12.83 10.92 -6.21
CA LEU A 225 -12.19 11.60 -7.35
C LEU A 225 -12.96 11.37 -8.66
N SER A 226 -13.46 10.15 -8.88
CA SER A 226 -14.27 9.83 -10.06
C SER A 226 -15.59 10.57 -10.06
N ASP A 227 -16.29 10.53 -8.93
CA ASP A 227 -17.61 11.18 -8.75
C ASP A 227 -17.51 12.71 -8.81
N SER A 228 -16.31 13.28 -8.57
CA SER A 228 -16.04 14.72 -8.57
C SER A 228 -15.83 15.32 -9.97
N ARG A 229 -15.69 14.51 -11.03
CA ARG A 229 -15.41 15.01 -12.39
C ARG A 229 -16.44 16.03 -12.88
N ASP A 230 -17.71 15.75 -12.63
CA ASP A 230 -18.84 16.57 -13.08
C ASP A 230 -19.16 17.72 -12.12
N LEU A 231 -18.39 17.84 -11.01
CA LEU A 231 -18.63 18.82 -9.96
C LEU A 231 -17.62 19.96 -9.93
N LEU A 232 -16.57 19.92 -10.75
CA LEU A 232 -15.45 20.86 -10.69
C LEU A 232 -15.87 22.32 -10.73
N ASP A 233 -16.83 22.67 -11.59
CA ASP A 233 -17.32 24.03 -11.75
C ASP A 233 -18.20 24.53 -10.59
N ARG A 234 -18.75 23.59 -9.79
CA ARG A 234 -19.67 23.88 -8.69
C ARG A 234 -19.05 23.68 -7.32
N ASN A 235 -18.24 22.62 -7.18
CA ASN A 235 -17.57 22.27 -5.92
C ASN A 235 -16.17 21.69 -6.17
N TRP A 236 -15.16 22.55 -6.23
CA TRP A 236 -13.74 22.14 -6.35
C TRP A 236 -13.24 21.35 -5.12
N GLY A 237 -13.88 21.53 -3.96
CA GLY A 237 -13.53 20.82 -2.72
C GLY A 237 -13.72 19.30 -2.83
N SER A 238 -14.68 18.86 -3.68
CA SER A 238 -14.94 17.44 -3.91
C SER A 238 -13.78 16.70 -4.57
N LEU A 239 -12.97 17.38 -5.38
CA LEU A 239 -11.76 16.83 -6.00
C LEU A 239 -10.54 17.02 -5.10
N VAL A 240 -10.33 18.24 -4.59
CA VAL A 240 -9.10 18.63 -3.90
C VAL A 240 -8.92 17.85 -2.59
N LEU A 241 -9.98 17.65 -1.81
CA LEU A 241 -9.87 16.97 -0.52
C LEU A 241 -9.41 15.51 -0.64
N PRO A 242 -10.06 14.61 -1.41
CA PRO A 242 -9.60 13.24 -1.55
C PRO A 242 -8.23 13.14 -2.24
N ALA A 243 -7.92 14.04 -3.21
CA ALA A 243 -6.60 14.08 -3.83
C ALA A 243 -5.51 14.40 -2.80
N LEU A 244 -5.70 15.41 -1.96
CA LEU A 244 -4.76 15.76 -0.91
C LEU A 244 -4.59 14.63 0.11
N LEU A 245 -5.65 13.94 0.50
CA LEU A 245 -5.57 12.81 1.42
C LEU A 245 -4.72 11.67 0.84
N ILE A 246 -4.90 11.32 -0.43
CA ILE A 246 -4.06 10.32 -1.12
C ILE A 246 -2.60 10.77 -1.14
N ILE A 247 -2.33 12.01 -1.56
CA ILE A 247 -0.96 12.55 -1.68
C ILE A 247 -0.27 12.58 -0.31
N ILE A 248 -0.92 13.14 0.70
CA ILE A 248 -0.36 13.27 2.06
C ILE A 248 -0.09 11.89 2.65
N THR A 249 -1.02 10.95 2.50
CA THR A 249 -0.88 9.59 3.00
C THR A 249 0.28 8.87 2.32
N ALA A 250 0.32 8.87 0.98
CA ALA A 250 1.39 8.23 0.21
C ALA A 250 2.76 8.85 0.52
N ALA A 251 2.86 10.18 0.57
CA ALA A 251 4.09 10.87 0.90
C ALA A 251 4.56 10.57 2.33
N ALA A 252 3.65 10.59 3.31
CA ALA A 252 3.98 10.29 4.70
C ALA A 252 4.47 8.84 4.87
N ILE A 253 3.84 7.87 4.21
CA ILE A 253 4.27 6.46 4.25
C ILE A 253 5.63 6.29 3.57
N ASN A 254 5.86 6.89 2.39
CA ASN A 254 7.15 6.83 1.70
C ASN A 254 8.28 7.40 2.55
N LEU A 255 8.11 8.63 3.09
CA LEU A 255 9.11 9.27 3.94
C LEU A 255 9.41 8.45 5.21
N LEU A 256 8.39 7.80 5.78
CA LEU A 256 8.57 6.91 6.93
C LEU A 256 9.34 5.64 6.53
N GLY A 257 9.02 5.06 5.38
CA GLY A 257 9.70 3.88 4.82
C GLY A 257 11.19 4.15 4.56
N ASP A 258 11.51 5.26 3.89
CA ASP A 258 12.89 5.68 3.61
C ASP A 258 13.68 5.90 4.91
N TRP A 259 13.09 6.60 5.89
CA TRP A 259 13.73 6.84 7.18
C TRP A 259 14.01 5.54 7.95
N LEU A 260 13.10 4.57 7.90
CA LEU A 260 13.30 3.26 8.51
C LEU A 260 14.40 2.47 7.79
N GLN A 261 14.44 2.51 6.46
CA GLN A 261 15.48 1.86 5.67
C GLN A 261 16.87 2.40 6.05
N GLU A 262 17.05 3.73 6.06
CA GLU A 262 18.30 4.37 6.48
C GLU A 262 18.74 3.88 7.88
N ARG A 263 17.81 3.80 8.82
CA ARG A 263 18.11 3.34 10.19
C ARG A 263 18.53 1.87 10.27
N PHE A 264 17.96 1.02 9.46
CA PHE A 264 18.33 -0.40 9.44
C PHE A 264 19.70 -0.60 8.78
N GLU A 265 20.01 0.15 7.73
CA GLU A 265 21.31 0.12 7.08
C GLU A 265 22.43 0.58 8.02
N GLU A 266 22.26 1.70 8.75
CA GLU A 266 23.22 2.19 9.73
C GLU A 266 23.52 1.14 10.82
N ARG A 267 22.53 0.39 11.30
CA ARG A 267 22.71 -0.66 12.29
C ARG A 267 23.42 -1.91 11.74
N SER A 268 23.30 -2.18 10.45
CA SER A 268 23.95 -3.32 9.81
C SER A 268 25.45 -3.10 9.57
N VAL A 269 25.87 -1.85 9.38
CA VAL A 269 27.29 -1.46 9.19
C VAL A 269 28.05 -1.44 10.52
N GLN A 270 27.36 -1.24 11.65
CA GLN A 270 27.99 -1.20 12.99
C GLN A 270 28.16 -2.58 13.64
N ARG A 271 27.69 -3.67 13.02
CA ARG A 271 27.87 -5.06 13.44
C ARG A 271 28.81 -5.81 12.51
#